data_0a631e1c963b63544496caf5b672d268
#
_entry.id   0a631e1c963b63544496caf5b672d268
#
_cell.length_a   1.000
_cell.length_b   1.000
_cell.length_c   1.000
_cell.angle_alpha   90.00
_cell.angle_beta   90.00
_cell.angle_gamma   90.00
#
_symmetry.space_group_name_H-M   'P 1'
#
loop_
_entity.id
_entity.type
_entity.pdbx_description
1 polymer ?
#
loop_
_entity_poly.entity_id
_entity_poly.type
_entity_poly.pdbx_seq_one_letter_code
_entity_poly.pdbx_strand_id
1 'polypeptide(L)'
;MLALSDTAGVVLLVLGGIFVVAAGGALLLRSRGRKEATPDIPHGMRPGPSDPALETPLLQKMQGWGLVLVTFFVVWIPIYWLAEPSTNLKQEEELKTQAIARGELAVQLFSEENQLGVGCVRCHGPELRGGVITAGANPDGTPAYAYPPNLTNLCAGPFGNPPHNAITSTQDIYQVIMQGRNAMPSWSIRYQGALDDQQINDLVNYLVAMSSENVPFEDNVCINPEASARAVEQATAAGTVLERP
;
A
#
# COMPACT_ATOMS: atom_id res chain seq x y z
N MET A 1 -10.12 -12.00 15.29
CA MET A 1 -10.82 -10.98 14.49
C MET A 1 -11.77 -11.72 13.56
N LEU A 2 -13.11 -11.51 13.70
CA LEU A 2 -14.10 -12.16 12.86
C LEU A 2 -14.04 -11.54 11.46
N ALA A 3 -13.47 -12.25 10.51
CA ALA A 3 -13.64 -11.95 9.11
C ALA A 3 -15.12 -12.20 8.79
N LEU A 4 -15.91 -11.15 8.73
CA LEU A 4 -17.26 -11.24 8.17
C LEU A 4 -17.08 -11.72 6.73
N SER A 5 -17.62 -12.90 6.41
CA SER A 5 -17.65 -13.40 5.03
C SER A 5 -18.28 -12.33 4.14
N ASP A 6 -17.83 -12.20 2.90
CA ASP A 6 -18.32 -11.19 1.93
C ASP A 6 -19.87 -11.20 1.85
N THR A 7 -20.48 -12.36 2.05
CA THR A 7 -21.95 -12.53 2.11
C THR A 7 -22.60 -11.87 3.33
N ALA A 8 -21.97 -11.92 4.52
CA ALA A 8 -22.51 -11.27 5.72
C ALA A 8 -22.45 -9.74 5.62
N GLY A 9 -21.41 -9.19 5.03
CA GLY A 9 -21.29 -7.76 4.76
C GLY A 9 -22.39 -7.26 3.81
N VAL A 10 -22.62 -7.97 2.71
CA VAL A 10 -23.69 -7.64 1.75
C VAL A 10 -25.07 -7.73 2.40
N VAL A 11 -25.35 -8.75 3.21
CA VAL A 11 -26.63 -8.91 3.92
C VAL A 11 -26.87 -7.76 4.89
N LEU A 12 -25.86 -7.34 5.67
CA LEU A 12 -25.98 -6.20 6.57
C LEU A 12 -26.24 -4.89 5.83
N LEU A 13 -25.62 -4.69 4.68
CA LEU A 13 -25.83 -3.51 3.83
C LEU A 13 -27.25 -3.46 3.28
N VAL A 14 -27.76 -4.59 2.80
CA VAL A 14 -29.14 -4.69 2.27
C VAL A 14 -30.15 -4.46 3.38
N LEU A 15 -30.00 -5.09 4.54
CA LEU A 15 -30.90 -4.92 5.68
C LEU A 15 -30.86 -3.49 6.23
N GLY A 16 -29.69 -2.87 6.33
CA GLY A 16 -29.54 -1.48 6.73
C GLY A 16 -30.23 -0.52 5.76
N GLY A 17 -30.08 -0.74 4.46
CA GLY A 17 -30.76 0.02 3.42
C GLY A 17 -32.29 -0.09 3.49
N ILE A 18 -32.80 -1.30 3.67
CA ILE A 18 -34.24 -1.56 3.83
C ILE A 18 -34.76 -0.86 5.09
N PHE A 19 -34.04 -0.91 6.21
CA PHE A 19 -34.41 -0.25 7.45
C PHE A 19 -34.49 1.28 7.29
N VAL A 20 -33.53 1.90 6.64
CA VAL A 20 -33.50 3.36 6.37
C VAL A 20 -34.70 3.76 5.49
N VAL A 21 -34.99 3.01 4.44
CA VAL A 21 -36.09 3.27 3.53
C VAL A 21 -37.43 3.10 4.27
N ALA A 22 -37.59 2.06 5.09
CA ALA A 22 -38.80 1.80 5.87
C ALA A 22 -39.04 2.87 6.94
N ALA A 23 -37.97 3.25 7.68
CA ALA A 23 -38.06 4.29 8.72
C ALA A 23 -38.36 5.67 8.11
N GLY A 24 -37.70 6.03 7.01
CA GLY A 24 -37.96 7.26 6.26
C GLY A 24 -39.39 7.30 5.70
N GLY A 25 -39.86 6.21 5.13
CA GLY A 25 -41.23 6.05 4.64
C GLY A 25 -42.26 6.19 5.74
N ALA A 26 -42.05 5.55 6.91
CA ALA A 26 -42.92 5.65 8.07
C ALA A 26 -43.00 7.08 8.63
N LEU A 27 -41.90 7.79 8.70
CA LEU A 27 -41.85 9.20 9.12
C LEU A 27 -42.61 10.11 8.15
N LEU A 28 -42.46 9.90 6.84
CA LEU A 28 -43.18 10.66 5.80
C LEU A 28 -44.68 10.39 5.82
N LEU A 29 -45.09 9.16 6.09
CA LEU A 29 -46.53 8.80 6.22
C LEU A 29 -47.13 9.38 7.49
N ARG A 30 -46.39 9.40 8.61
CA ARG A 30 -46.86 9.95 9.89
C ARG A 30 -47.05 11.47 9.85
N SER A 31 -46.22 12.17 9.07
CA SER A 31 -46.31 13.63 8.89
C SER A 31 -47.56 14.04 8.10
N ARG A 32 -48.13 13.15 7.28
CA ARG A 32 -49.34 13.43 6.47
C ARG A 32 -50.64 13.33 7.22
N GLY A 33 -50.68 12.79 8.46
CA GLY A 33 -51.93 12.41 9.17
C GLY A 33 -52.39 13.40 10.24
N ARG A 34 -51.65 14.41 10.60
CA ARG A 34 -52.05 15.35 11.66
C ARG A 34 -52.88 16.51 11.10
N LYS A 35 -54.19 16.36 11.04
CA LYS A 35 -55.08 17.50 10.97
C LYS A 35 -55.21 18.04 12.40
N GLU A 36 -54.58 19.16 12.69
CA GLU A 36 -54.82 19.91 13.95
C GLU A 36 -56.27 20.39 13.96
N ALA A 37 -57.01 19.97 14.98
CA ALA A 37 -58.29 20.56 15.29
C ALA A 37 -58.03 22.00 15.77
N THR A 38 -58.47 23.00 15.01
CA THR A 38 -58.36 24.40 15.41
C THR A 38 -59.28 24.64 16.59
N PRO A 39 -58.81 25.02 17.78
CA PRO A 39 -59.63 25.39 18.90
C PRO A 39 -60.44 26.67 18.55
N ASP A 40 -61.68 26.77 19.03
CA ASP A 40 -62.52 27.94 18.84
C ASP A 40 -62.06 29.07 19.78
N ILE A 41 -61.03 29.79 19.35
CA ILE A 41 -60.42 30.91 20.10
C ILE A 41 -60.84 32.24 19.45
N PRO A 42 -61.22 33.29 20.26
CA PRO A 42 -61.52 34.61 19.75
C PRO A 42 -60.42 35.19 18.88
N HIS A 43 -60.78 35.91 17.82
CA HIS A 43 -59.85 36.37 16.77
C HIS A 43 -58.60 37.14 17.30
N GLY A 44 -58.76 37.94 18.40
CA GLY A 44 -57.69 38.71 19.00
C GLY A 44 -56.72 37.91 19.89
N MET A 45 -57.02 36.63 20.18
CA MET A 45 -56.21 35.73 21.00
C MET A 45 -55.65 34.53 20.17
N ARG A 46 -55.91 34.52 18.88
CA ARG A 46 -55.40 33.42 18.04
C ARG A 46 -53.89 33.54 17.96
N PRO A 47 -53.15 32.46 18.28
CA PRO A 47 -51.71 32.42 18.01
C PRO A 47 -51.48 32.67 16.52
N GLY A 48 -50.30 33.20 16.19
CA GLY A 48 -49.89 33.35 14.80
C GLY A 48 -50.02 32.04 14.01
N PRO A 49 -49.88 32.06 12.69
CA PRO A 49 -49.93 30.86 11.90
C PRO A 49 -48.96 29.80 12.46
N SER A 50 -49.42 28.56 12.54
CA SER A 50 -48.57 27.45 13.01
C SER A 50 -47.34 27.28 12.11
N ASP A 51 -46.25 26.78 12.65
CA ASP A 51 -45.01 26.54 11.89
C ASP A 51 -45.24 25.81 10.56
N PRO A 52 -46.12 24.75 10.49
CA PRO A 52 -46.46 24.12 9.23
C PRO A 52 -47.19 25.02 8.21
N ALA A 53 -47.85 26.08 8.66
CA ALA A 53 -48.53 27.03 7.76
C ALA A 53 -47.55 28.12 7.22
N LEU A 54 -46.44 28.36 7.91
CA LEU A 54 -45.37 29.24 7.50
C LEU A 54 -44.35 28.56 6.57
N GLU A 55 -44.24 27.26 6.66
CA GLU A 55 -43.36 26.45 5.85
C GLU A 55 -43.95 26.18 4.46
N THR A 56 -43.20 26.52 3.42
CA THR A 56 -43.64 26.16 2.06
C THR A 56 -43.53 24.63 1.85
N PRO A 57 -44.41 24.03 0.99
CA PRO A 57 -44.32 22.60 0.67
C PRO A 57 -42.93 22.16 0.15
N LEU A 58 -42.19 23.08 -0.45
CA LEU A 58 -40.85 22.82 -0.91
C LEU A 58 -39.90 22.67 0.28
N LEU A 59 -39.97 23.53 1.28
CA LEU A 59 -39.13 23.49 2.48
C LEU A 59 -39.34 22.21 3.26
N GLN A 60 -40.61 21.78 3.43
CA GLN A 60 -40.93 20.50 4.09
C GLN A 60 -40.38 19.29 3.35
N LYS A 61 -40.39 19.31 2.01
CA LYS A 61 -39.74 18.25 1.21
C LYS A 61 -38.24 18.25 1.39
N MET A 62 -37.61 19.43 1.39
CA MET A 62 -36.14 19.56 1.58
C MET A 62 -35.74 19.08 3.00
N GLN A 63 -36.49 19.41 4.03
CA GLN A 63 -36.26 18.91 5.39
C GLN A 63 -36.37 17.38 5.46
N GLY A 64 -37.38 16.79 4.80
CA GLY A 64 -37.55 15.34 4.70
C GLY A 64 -36.35 14.68 4.02
N TRP A 65 -35.91 15.20 2.88
CA TRP A 65 -34.74 14.69 2.19
C TRP A 65 -33.46 14.90 2.99
N GLY A 66 -33.30 16.04 3.68
CA GLY A 66 -32.19 16.28 4.57
C GLY A 66 -32.10 15.22 5.69
N LEU A 67 -33.22 14.89 6.32
CA LEU A 67 -33.26 13.85 7.34
C LEU A 67 -32.89 12.47 6.78
N VAL A 68 -33.37 12.11 5.58
CA VAL A 68 -33.02 10.85 4.91
C VAL A 68 -31.55 10.79 4.63
N LEU A 69 -30.95 11.86 4.10
CA LEU A 69 -29.51 11.91 3.81
C LEU A 69 -28.66 11.79 5.07
N VAL A 70 -29.01 12.53 6.13
CA VAL A 70 -28.27 12.45 7.40
C VAL A 70 -28.35 11.03 7.97
N THR A 71 -29.54 10.43 7.98
CA THR A 71 -29.71 9.05 8.48
C THR A 71 -28.93 8.05 7.63
N PHE A 72 -28.92 8.24 6.31
CA PHE A 72 -28.12 7.42 5.42
C PHE A 72 -26.64 7.48 5.77
N PHE A 73 -26.06 8.67 5.91
CA PHE A 73 -24.65 8.81 6.24
C PHE A 73 -24.30 8.32 7.64
N VAL A 74 -25.16 8.56 8.64
CA VAL A 74 -24.97 8.06 10.01
C VAL A 74 -24.90 6.54 10.05
N VAL A 75 -25.63 5.84 9.20
CA VAL A 75 -25.60 4.37 9.12
C VAL A 75 -24.47 3.89 8.20
N TRP A 76 -24.31 4.53 7.03
CA TRP A 76 -23.38 4.08 6.00
C TRP A 76 -21.91 4.24 6.40
N ILE A 77 -21.54 5.37 7.04
CA ILE A 77 -20.14 5.64 7.39
C ILE A 77 -19.60 4.60 8.37
N PRO A 78 -20.28 4.24 9.49
CA PRO A 78 -19.80 3.18 10.36
C PRO A 78 -19.70 1.82 9.68
N ILE A 79 -20.65 1.47 8.81
CA ILE A 79 -20.61 0.20 8.06
C ILE A 79 -19.41 0.17 7.11
N TYR A 80 -19.18 1.26 6.37
CA TYR A 80 -18.02 1.41 5.51
C TYR A 80 -16.72 1.24 6.31
N TRP A 81 -16.64 1.91 7.46
CA TRP A 81 -15.44 1.87 8.32
C TRP A 81 -15.17 0.48 8.90
N LEU A 82 -16.22 -0.28 9.20
CA LEU A 82 -16.09 -1.69 9.63
C LEU A 82 -15.65 -2.63 8.50
N ALA A 83 -15.99 -2.31 7.26
CA ALA A 83 -15.62 -3.09 6.08
C ALA A 83 -14.21 -2.74 5.54
N GLU A 84 -13.72 -1.52 5.81
CA GLU A 84 -12.46 -0.98 5.28
C GLU A 84 -11.23 -1.87 5.55
N PRO A 85 -11.01 -2.44 6.77
CA PRO A 85 -9.83 -3.25 7.02
C PRO A 85 -9.69 -4.46 6.08
N SER A 86 -10.79 -5.10 5.72
CA SER A 86 -10.76 -6.25 4.80
C SER A 86 -10.48 -5.85 3.35
N THR A 87 -10.93 -4.67 2.96
CA THR A 87 -10.69 -4.12 1.62
C THR A 87 -9.24 -3.68 1.48
N ASN A 88 -8.71 -3.00 2.51
CA ASN A 88 -7.32 -2.53 2.52
C ASN A 88 -6.32 -3.68 2.46
N LEU A 89 -6.55 -4.78 3.20
CA LEU A 89 -5.69 -5.96 3.15
C LEU A 89 -5.65 -6.59 1.75
N LYS A 90 -6.78 -6.70 1.07
CA LYS A 90 -6.84 -7.22 -0.31
C LYS A 90 -6.11 -6.29 -1.29
N GLN A 91 -6.30 -4.98 -1.16
CA GLN A 91 -5.61 -4.00 -2.00
C GLN A 91 -4.09 -3.99 -1.76
N GLU A 92 -3.65 -4.12 -0.51
CA GLU A 92 -2.24 -4.21 -0.18
C GLU A 92 -1.59 -5.43 -0.84
N GLU A 93 -2.22 -6.61 -0.76
CA GLU A 93 -1.74 -7.83 -1.40
C GLU A 93 -1.69 -7.70 -2.92
N GLU A 94 -2.72 -7.10 -3.53
CA GLU A 94 -2.78 -6.87 -4.97
C GLU A 94 -1.71 -5.88 -5.43
N LEU A 95 -1.53 -4.76 -4.72
CA LEU A 95 -0.49 -3.78 -5.01
C LEU A 95 0.93 -4.36 -4.86
N LYS A 96 1.14 -5.20 -3.85
CA LYS A 96 2.42 -5.91 -3.66
C LYS A 96 2.70 -6.88 -4.80
N THR A 97 1.69 -7.64 -5.23
CA THR A 97 1.82 -8.55 -6.38
C THR A 97 2.17 -7.79 -7.65
N GLN A 98 1.52 -6.67 -7.91
CA GLN A 98 1.83 -5.81 -9.04
C GLN A 98 3.23 -5.18 -8.95
N ALA A 99 3.67 -4.77 -7.76
CA ALA A 99 5.02 -4.25 -7.53
C ALA A 99 6.09 -5.32 -7.83
N ILE A 100 5.88 -6.56 -7.37
CA ILE A 100 6.77 -7.69 -7.67
C ILE A 100 6.84 -7.94 -9.18
N ALA A 101 5.71 -7.97 -9.87
CA ALA A 101 5.69 -8.18 -11.32
C ALA A 101 6.41 -7.06 -12.10
N ARG A 102 6.24 -5.77 -11.69
CA ARG A 102 7.00 -4.68 -12.29
C ARG A 102 8.50 -4.77 -11.98
N GLY A 103 8.87 -5.16 -10.77
CA GLY A 103 10.26 -5.40 -10.37
C GLY A 103 10.91 -6.53 -11.18
N GLU A 104 10.19 -7.61 -11.46
CA GLU A 104 10.65 -8.70 -12.32
C GLU A 104 10.95 -8.21 -13.74
N LEU A 105 10.07 -7.40 -14.33
CA LEU A 105 10.31 -6.80 -15.63
C LEU A 105 11.51 -5.83 -15.60
N ALA A 106 11.67 -5.09 -14.52
CA ALA A 106 12.75 -4.10 -14.39
C ALA A 106 14.15 -4.73 -14.34
N VAL A 107 14.33 -5.92 -13.76
CA VAL A 107 15.65 -6.58 -13.73
C VAL A 107 16.10 -7.06 -15.12
N GLN A 108 15.14 -7.29 -16.05
CA GLN A 108 15.43 -7.75 -17.40
C GLN A 108 16.03 -6.67 -18.29
N LEU A 109 16.42 -7.06 -19.49
CA LEU A 109 16.91 -6.11 -20.49
C LEU A 109 15.75 -5.27 -21.02
N PHE A 110 16.05 -4.02 -21.35
CA PHE A 110 15.14 -3.18 -22.12
C PHE A 110 14.89 -3.80 -23.51
N SER A 111 13.63 -3.90 -23.90
CA SER A 111 13.18 -4.30 -25.24
C SER A 111 11.92 -3.53 -25.64
N GLU A 112 11.47 -3.69 -26.87
CA GLU A 112 10.20 -3.09 -27.30
C GLU A 112 9.00 -3.65 -26.52
N GLU A 113 9.07 -4.93 -26.11
CA GLU A 113 8.06 -5.60 -25.30
C GLU A 113 8.22 -5.29 -23.80
N ASN A 114 9.43 -4.94 -23.35
CA ASN A 114 9.74 -4.63 -21.94
C ASN A 114 10.41 -3.28 -21.82
N GLN A 115 9.62 -2.22 -21.77
CA GLN A 115 10.11 -0.85 -21.60
C GLN A 115 10.51 -0.51 -20.15
N LEU A 116 10.22 -1.39 -19.19
CA LEU A 116 10.62 -1.23 -17.79
C LEU A 116 12.03 -1.77 -17.52
N GLY A 117 12.59 -2.56 -18.43
CA GLY A 117 13.87 -3.23 -18.25
C GLY A 117 15.03 -2.28 -18.09
N VAL A 118 15.75 -2.37 -16.96
CA VAL A 118 16.98 -1.61 -16.71
C VAL A 118 18.26 -2.46 -16.85
N GLY A 119 18.11 -3.78 -16.94
CA GLY A 119 19.17 -4.70 -17.31
C GLY A 119 20.11 -5.11 -16.17
N CYS A 120 19.59 -5.30 -14.96
CA CYS A 120 20.37 -5.85 -13.83
C CYS A 120 21.00 -7.20 -14.19
N VAL A 121 20.32 -8.00 -15.03
CA VAL A 121 20.80 -9.29 -15.54
C VAL A 121 22.13 -9.19 -16.31
N ARG A 122 22.52 -8.02 -16.83
CA ARG A 122 23.81 -7.85 -17.52
C ARG A 122 24.99 -8.12 -16.60
N CYS A 123 24.88 -7.71 -15.35
CA CYS A 123 25.94 -7.87 -14.36
C CYS A 123 25.68 -9.06 -13.45
N HIS A 124 24.43 -9.24 -12.99
CA HIS A 124 24.08 -10.28 -12.03
C HIS A 124 23.76 -11.64 -12.69
N GLY A 125 23.83 -11.71 -14.03
CA GLY A 125 23.52 -12.93 -14.80
C GLY A 125 22.01 -13.12 -15.00
N PRO A 126 21.61 -13.98 -15.96
CA PRO A 126 20.20 -14.18 -16.33
C PRO A 126 19.37 -14.76 -15.19
N GLU A 127 19.96 -15.55 -14.29
CA GLU A 127 19.31 -16.11 -13.11
C GLU A 127 19.56 -15.27 -11.84
N LEU A 128 20.18 -14.08 -11.97
CA LEU A 128 20.51 -13.18 -10.87
C LEU A 128 21.43 -13.81 -9.79
N ARG A 129 22.17 -14.87 -10.14
CA ARG A 129 23.06 -15.60 -9.22
C ARG A 129 24.43 -14.97 -9.06
N GLY A 130 24.66 -13.82 -9.70
CA GLY A 130 25.95 -13.17 -9.68
C GLY A 130 26.98 -13.83 -10.61
N GLY A 131 28.25 -13.54 -10.38
CA GLY A 131 29.34 -14.10 -11.17
C GLY A 131 30.53 -13.18 -11.26
N VAL A 132 31.32 -13.32 -12.33
CA VAL A 132 32.46 -12.47 -12.65
C VAL A 132 32.18 -11.73 -13.95
N ILE A 133 32.30 -10.43 -13.93
CA ILE A 133 32.15 -9.58 -15.12
C ILE A 133 33.42 -8.73 -15.34
N THR A 134 33.68 -8.38 -16.58
CA THR A 134 34.70 -7.38 -16.91
C THR A 134 34.11 -5.99 -16.71
N ALA A 135 34.67 -5.23 -15.76
CA ALA A 135 34.18 -3.90 -15.37
C ALA A 135 35.01 -2.76 -16.01
N GLY A 136 35.75 -3.07 -17.06
CA GLY A 136 36.64 -2.14 -17.75
C GLY A 136 38.10 -2.63 -17.82
N ALA A 137 39.04 -1.70 -17.88
CA ALA A 137 40.48 -2.00 -17.85
C ALA A 137 41.19 -1.24 -16.73
N ASN A 138 42.15 -1.86 -16.11
CA ASN A 138 43.05 -1.22 -15.17
C ASN A 138 43.98 -0.20 -15.91
N PRO A 139 44.63 0.71 -15.20
CA PRO A 139 45.53 1.69 -15.81
C PRO A 139 46.69 1.05 -16.59
N ASP A 140 47.06 -0.20 -16.29
CA ASP A 140 48.07 -0.99 -16.97
C ASP A 140 47.55 -1.73 -18.23
N GLY A 141 46.26 -1.54 -18.58
CA GLY A 141 45.62 -2.17 -19.72
C GLY A 141 45.10 -3.58 -19.47
N THR A 142 45.25 -4.13 -18.26
CA THR A 142 44.69 -5.45 -17.90
C THR A 142 43.20 -5.34 -17.63
N PRO A 143 42.38 -6.41 -17.87
CA PRO A 143 40.96 -6.39 -17.55
C PRO A 143 40.73 -6.16 -16.06
N ALA A 144 39.85 -5.21 -15.74
CA ALA A 144 39.32 -5.05 -14.39
C ALA A 144 38.07 -5.95 -14.22
N TYR A 145 38.08 -6.75 -13.17
CA TYR A 145 36.97 -7.65 -12.89
C TYR A 145 36.10 -7.13 -11.72
N ALA A 146 34.80 -7.27 -11.84
CA ALA A 146 33.86 -7.05 -10.76
C ALA A 146 33.14 -8.37 -10.45
N TYR A 147 32.69 -8.49 -9.19
CA TYR A 147 32.04 -9.68 -8.66
C TYR A 147 30.64 -9.31 -8.16
N PRO A 148 29.64 -9.20 -9.06
CA PRO A 148 28.26 -8.94 -8.67
C PRO A 148 27.77 -10.05 -7.74
N PRO A 149 27.14 -9.71 -6.61
CA PRO A 149 26.66 -10.70 -5.66
C PRO A 149 25.46 -11.48 -6.23
N ASN A 150 25.21 -12.64 -5.63
CA ASN A 150 23.98 -13.40 -5.85
C ASN A 150 22.78 -12.66 -5.25
N LEU A 151 21.79 -12.31 -6.08
CA LEU A 151 20.60 -11.59 -5.65
C LEU A 151 19.48 -12.53 -5.15
N THR A 152 19.60 -13.84 -5.42
CA THR A 152 18.55 -14.81 -5.02
C THR A 152 18.56 -15.13 -3.53
N ASN A 153 19.57 -14.70 -2.79
CA ASN A 153 19.72 -14.93 -1.35
C ASN A 153 20.19 -13.68 -0.58
N LEU A 154 19.84 -12.50 -1.07
CA LEU A 154 20.21 -11.22 -0.41
C LEU A 154 19.71 -11.13 1.02
N CYS A 155 18.58 -11.76 1.33
CA CYS A 155 17.97 -11.73 2.66
C CYS A 155 18.61 -12.72 3.65
N ALA A 156 19.69 -13.43 3.28
CA ALA A 156 20.42 -14.35 4.18
C ALA A 156 21.34 -13.64 5.19
N GLY A 157 21.23 -12.33 5.33
CA GLY A 157 22.01 -11.56 6.29
C GLY A 157 23.37 -11.09 5.77
N PRO A 158 24.30 -10.72 6.67
CA PRO A 158 25.56 -10.05 6.32
C PRO A 158 26.59 -10.92 5.57
N PHE A 159 26.20 -12.09 5.09
CA PHE A 159 27.03 -13.12 4.48
C PHE A 159 27.32 -12.89 2.99
N GLY A 160 27.21 -11.67 2.50
CA GLY A 160 27.74 -11.34 1.20
C GLY A 160 29.26 -11.18 1.28
N ASN A 161 30.01 -11.95 0.53
CA ASN A 161 31.43 -11.76 0.38
C ASN A 161 31.73 -10.53 -0.51
N PRO A 162 32.52 -9.57 -0.11
CA PRO A 162 33.34 -9.36 1.07
C PRO A 162 32.65 -8.53 2.17
N PRO A 163 33.25 -8.38 3.37
CA PRO A 163 32.62 -7.83 4.58
C PRO A 163 32.04 -6.40 4.47
N HIS A 164 32.28 -5.69 3.38
CA HIS A 164 31.74 -4.33 3.16
C HIS A 164 30.34 -4.30 2.54
N ASN A 165 29.68 -5.45 2.35
CA ASN A 165 28.41 -5.55 1.62
C ASN A 165 27.28 -6.15 2.48
N ALA A 166 27.31 -5.90 3.79
CA ALA A 166 26.28 -6.41 4.68
C ALA A 166 24.90 -5.85 4.28
N ILE A 167 23.98 -6.75 3.94
CA ILE A 167 22.56 -6.48 3.84
C ILE A 167 21.93 -6.99 5.13
N THR A 168 21.32 -6.10 5.89
CA THR A 168 20.69 -6.41 7.18
C THR A 168 19.20 -6.09 7.19
N SER A 169 18.73 -5.44 6.12
CA SER A 169 17.35 -5.01 5.98
C SER A 169 16.99 -4.74 4.51
N THR A 170 15.69 -4.63 4.24
CA THR A 170 15.18 -4.15 2.94
C THR A 170 15.67 -2.75 2.59
N GLN A 171 15.87 -1.91 3.62
CA GLN A 171 16.37 -0.55 3.43
C GLN A 171 17.80 -0.54 2.88
N ASP A 172 18.64 -1.51 3.25
CA ASP A 172 20.00 -1.60 2.70
C ASP A 172 19.96 -1.96 1.21
N ILE A 173 19.06 -2.85 0.80
CA ILE A 173 18.84 -3.17 -0.62
C ILE A 173 18.43 -1.90 -1.38
N TYR A 174 17.44 -1.17 -0.86
CA TYR A 174 16.99 0.09 -1.44
C TYR A 174 18.15 1.09 -1.61
N GLN A 175 18.96 1.27 -0.58
CA GLN A 175 20.09 2.21 -0.60
C GLN A 175 21.17 1.81 -1.60
N VAL A 176 21.50 0.52 -1.68
CA VAL A 176 22.47 0.01 -2.65
C VAL A 176 22.02 0.24 -4.08
N ILE A 177 20.73 0.01 -4.38
CA ILE A 177 20.19 0.31 -5.72
C ILE A 177 20.20 1.81 -5.98
N MET A 178 19.76 2.60 -4.99
CA MET A 178 19.64 4.05 -5.11
C MET A 178 20.99 4.73 -5.37
N GLN A 179 22.00 4.40 -4.56
CA GLN A 179 23.30 5.10 -4.56
C GLN A 179 24.36 4.41 -5.41
N GLY A 180 24.15 3.13 -5.71
CA GLY A 180 25.22 2.28 -6.26
C GLY A 180 26.24 1.87 -5.19
N ARG A 181 27.11 0.94 -5.54
CA ARG A 181 28.20 0.48 -4.67
C ARG A 181 29.35 -0.12 -5.49
N ASN A 182 30.59 0.31 -5.24
CA ASN A 182 31.75 -0.16 -5.98
C ASN A 182 31.58 -0.01 -7.51
N ALA A 183 31.59 -1.12 -8.25
CA ALA A 183 31.37 -1.13 -9.69
C ALA A 183 29.87 -1.04 -10.09
N MET A 184 28.94 -1.14 -9.16
CA MET A 184 27.52 -0.97 -9.41
C MET A 184 27.18 0.52 -9.49
N PRO A 185 26.64 1.02 -10.61
CA PRO A 185 26.24 2.43 -10.72
C PRO A 185 25.03 2.74 -9.83
N SER A 186 24.84 4.01 -9.52
CA SER A 186 23.58 4.49 -8.95
C SER A 186 22.44 4.38 -9.96
N TRP A 187 21.27 3.94 -9.52
CA TRP A 187 20.11 3.82 -10.39
C TRP A 187 19.07 4.91 -10.15
N SER A 188 19.11 5.60 -9.02
CA SER A 188 18.15 6.67 -8.70
C SER A 188 18.40 7.93 -9.50
N ILE A 189 17.32 8.57 -9.96
CA ILE A 189 17.34 9.91 -10.55
C ILE A 189 17.99 10.95 -9.63
N ARG A 190 17.99 10.71 -8.30
CA ARG A 190 18.65 11.59 -7.32
C ARG A 190 20.19 11.56 -7.44
N TYR A 191 20.73 10.50 -8.00
CA TYR A 191 22.17 10.26 -8.19
C TYR A 191 22.53 10.04 -9.65
N GLN A 192 21.81 10.70 -10.57
CA GLN A 192 22.02 10.65 -12.02
C GLN A 192 21.70 9.29 -12.67
N GLY A 193 20.97 8.44 -12.00
CA GLY A 193 20.40 7.22 -12.55
C GLY A 193 19.08 7.46 -13.31
N ALA A 194 18.38 6.40 -13.65
CA ALA A 194 17.17 6.44 -14.48
C ALA A 194 15.87 6.09 -13.73
N LEU A 195 15.95 5.57 -12.49
CA LEU A 195 14.81 5.05 -11.75
C LEU A 195 14.29 6.07 -10.73
N ASP A 196 12.98 6.17 -10.63
CA ASP A 196 12.32 6.87 -9.53
C ASP A 196 12.22 5.99 -8.26
N ASP A 197 11.78 6.59 -7.16
CA ASP A 197 11.68 5.90 -5.87
C ASP A 197 10.69 4.72 -5.90
N GLN A 198 9.62 4.81 -6.70
CA GLN A 198 8.65 3.73 -6.82
C GLN A 198 9.24 2.54 -7.59
N GLN A 199 9.93 2.79 -8.68
CA GLN A 199 10.59 1.75 -9.47
C GLN A 199 11.67 1.03 -8.66
N ILE A 200 12.42 1.76 -7.81
CA ILE A 200 13.38 1.16 -6.88
C ILE A 200 12.65 0.29 -5.84
N ASN A 201 11.53 0.75 -5.28
CA ASN A 201 10.74 -0.04 -4.36
C ASN A 201 10.15 -1.31 -5.01
N ASP A 202 9.72 -1.23 -6.26
CA ASP A 202 9.25 -2.39 -7.02
C ASP A 202 10.37 -3.43 -7.19
N LEU A 203 11.59 -2.98 -7.51
CA LEU A 203 12.79 -3.83 -7.55
C LEU A 203 13.08 -4.48 -6.19
N VAL A 204 13.04 -3.72 -5.10
CA VAL A 204 13.24 -4.24 -3.74
C VAL A 204 12.19 -5.32 -3.42
N ASN A 205 10.92 -5.07 -3.72
CA ASN A 205 9.85 -6.04 -3.49
C ASN A 205 10.07 -7.34 -4.25
N TYR A 206 10.50 -7.26 -5.51
CA TYR A 206 10.84 -8.44 -6.31
C TYR A 206 12.03 -9.22 -5.72
N LEU A 207 13.13 -8.52 -5.38
CA LEU A 207 14.32 -9.15 -4.81
C LEU A 207 14.05 -9.80 -3.45
N VAL A 208 13.22 -9.17 -2.62
CA VAL A 208 12.78 -9.74 -1.34
C VAL A 208 11.91 -10.97 -1.56
N ALA A 209 10.96 -10.93 -2.50
CA ALA A 209 10.10 -12.07 -2.82
C ALA A 209 10.96 -13.27 -3.29
N MET A 210 11.84 -13.04 -4.25
CA MET A 210 12.76 -14.06 -4.77
C MET A 210 13.69 -14.61 -3.70
N SER A 211 14.26 -13.76 -2.84
CA SER A 211 15.11 -14.20 -1.73
C SER A 211 14.33 -14.98 -0.69
N SER A 212 13.06 -14.65 -0.43
CA SER A 212 12.23 -15.33 0.56
C SER A 212 11.90 -16.77 0.18
N GLU A 213 11.98 -17.11 -1.10
CA GLU A 213 11.87 -18.51 -1.56
C GLU A 213 13.11 -19.35 -1.25
N ASN A 214 14.27 -18.69 -1.10
CA ASN A 214 15.56 -19.36 -0.94
C ASN A 214 16.13 -19.24 0.48
N VAL A 215 15.62 -18.36 1.31
CA VAL A 215 16.10 -18.08 2.68
C VAL A 215 15.02 -18.45 3.69
N PRO A 216 15.30 -19.38 4.64
CA PRO A 216 14.39 -19.72 5.71
C PRO A 216 13.96 -18.49 6.53
N PHE A 217 12.73 -18.49 7.04
CA PHE A 217 12.19 -17.35 7.79
C PHE A 217 13.08 -16.94 8.98
N GLU A 218 13.66 -17.91 9.70
CA GLU A 218 14.50 -17.69 10.87
C GLU A 218 15.76 -16.86 10.56
N ASP A 219 16.27 -16.97 9.34
CA ASP A 219 17.50 -16.31 8.89
C ASP A 219 17.24 -15.15 7.92
N ASN A 220 15.98 -14.89 7.59
CA ASN A 220 15.60 -13.90 6.60
C ASN A 220 15.54 -12.49 7.18
N VAL A 221 16.58 -11.69 6.95
CA VAL A 221 16.71 -10.31 7.46
C VAL A 221 15.70 -9.32 6.84
N CYS A 222 15.08 -9.68 5.73
CA CYS A 222 14.13 -8.80 5.04
C CYS A 222 12.73 -8.83 5.65
N ILE A 223 12.33 -9.96 6.27
CA ILE A 223 10.96 -10.16 6.76
C ILE A 223 10.91 -10.56 8.24
N ASN A 224 12.02 -11.05 8.82
CA ASN A 224 12.11 -11.41 10.23
C ASN A 224 12.89 -10.32 11.03
N PRO A 225 12.22 -9.55 11.93
CA PRO A 225 12.88 -8.50 12.70
C PRO A 225 13.99 -9.01 13.64
N GLU A 226 13.85 -10.25 14.16
CA GLU A 226 14.86 -10.84 15.02
C GLU A 226 16.12 -11.23 14.24
N ALA A 227 15.96 -11.78 13.03
CA ALA A 227 17.06 -12.05 12.13
C ALA A 227 17.78 -10.76 11.72
N SER A 228 17.03 -9.71 11.42
CA SER A 228 17.57 -8.39 11.10
C SER A 228 18.37 -7.82 12.29
N ALA A 229 17.86 -7.89 13.52
CA ALA A 229 18.56 -7.40 14.70
C ALA A 229 19.88 -8.16 14.93
N ARG A 230 19.88 -9.50 14.82
CA ARG A 230 21.10 -10.31 14.91
C ARG A 230 22.12 -9.95 13.83
N ALA A 231 21.67 -9.74 12.60
CA ALA A 231 22.53 -9.36 11.48
C ALA A 231 23.17 -7.98 11.68
N VAL A 232 22.43 -7.01 12.20
CA VAL A 232 22.95 -5.68 12.56
C VAL A 232 24.01 -5.79 13.64
N GLU A 233 23.77 -6.58 14.69
CA GLU A 233 24.77 -6.80 15.75
C GLU A 233 26.06 -7.43 15.21
N GLN A 234 25.94 -8.46 14.39
CA GLN A 234 27.07 -9.12 13.73
C GLN A 234 27.83 -8.18 12.80
N ALA A 235 27.12 -7.40 11.99
CA ALA A 235 27.74 -6.43 11.09
C ALA A 235 28.46 -5.32 11.87
N THR A 236 27.89 -4.88 12.99
CA THR A 236 28.51 -3.89 13.88
C THR A 236 29.77 -4.45 14.54
N ALA A 237 29.72 -5.69 15.05
CA ALA A 237 30.87 -6.36 15.65
C ALA A 237 32.02 -6.58 14.63
N ALA A 238 31.69 -6.83 13.37
CA ALA A 238 32.62 -6.97 12.27
C ALA A 238 33.13 -5.63 11.70
N GLY A 239 32.64 -4.49 12.18
CA GLY A 239 32.98 -3.16 11.64
C GLY A 239 32.45 -2.91 10.23
N THR A 240 31.38 -3.62 9.80
CA THR A 240 30.84 -3.61 8.44
C THR A 240 29.52 -2.87 8.31
N VAL A 241 29.08 -2.15 9.35
CA VAL A 241 27.83 -1.38 9.32
C VAL A 241 27.94 -0.30 8.26
N LEU A 242 26.96 -0.30 7.35
CA LEU A 242 26.71 0.83 6.47
C LEU A 242 26.38 2.04 7.35
N GLU A 243 27.29 3.02 7.43
CA GLU A 243 26.93 4.33 7.96
C GLU A 243 25.78 4.85 7.08
N ARG A 244 24.61 4.98 7.68
CA ARG A 244 23.48 5.65 7.03
C ARG A 244 23.83 7.12 6.93
N PRO A 245 23.74 7.73 5.76
CA PRO A 245 23.86 9.16 5.61
C PRO A 245 22.74 9.91 6.32
#